data_fb71c4e3f8d19a967df321732b248149
#
_entry.id   fb71c4e3f8d19a967df321732b248149
#
_cell.length_a   1.000
_cell.length_b   1.000
_cell.length_c   1.000
_cell.angle_alpha   90.00
_cell.angle_beta   90.00
_cell.angle_gamma   90.00
#
_symmetry.space_group_name_H-M   'P 1'
#
loop_
_entity.id
_entity.type
_entity.pdbx_description
1 polymer ?
#
loop_
_entity_poly.entity_id
_entity_poly.type
_entity_poly.pdbx_seq_one_letter_code
_entity_poly.pdbx_strand_id
1 'polypeptide(L)'
;MDTYLNLFPECEAVSHGFLKKGIHQIYYEECGNPNGKPAVFLHGGPGGGGSTQVRRFFNPDKYRIIIFDQRGCGRSKPHGCLENNTTWDLVDDIESLRLLLNIEKWLVFGGSWGSTLSLAYAQKYPESISELVLRGIFMLRKKELEWFYQDGASRVFPEAWEKFLEPINVKERNDLMGAYHKIFMGDDKEKKLEAAVAWSKWEGSTSTLSYAPEMISSFSEPKFALAFALIENHYFVNNGFLENESQLISKEAIDKVRHIPVKIIQGRYDLVCPMETAWE
;
A
#
# COMPACT_ATOMS: atom_id res chain seq x y z
N MET A 1 -11.33 28.98 -16.50
CA MET A 1 -11.57 28.73 -15.08
C MET A 1 -11.27 27.28 -14.85
N ASP A 2 -10.11 26.99 -14.26
CA ASP A 2 -9.70 25.64 -13.98
C ASP A 2 -10.58 25.09 -12.85
N THR A 3 -11.55 24.28 -13.21
CA THR A 3 -12.26 23.46 -12.24
C THR A 3 -11.32 22.33 -11.80
N TYR A 4 -10.39 22.63 -10.90
CA TYR A 4 -9.76 21.57 -10.14
C TYR A 4 -10.87 20.79 -9.46
N LEU A 5 -11.02 19.52 -9.84
CA LEU A 5 -11.94 18.64 -9.15
C LEU A 5 -11.43 18.49 -7.73
N ASN A 6 -12.08 19.15 -6.79
CA ASN A 6 -11.77 18.99 -5.38
C ASN A 6 -12.15 17.56 -4.94
N LEU A 7 -11.51 17.08 -3.90
CA LEU A 7 -11.96 15.88 -3.22
C LEU A 7 -13.42 16.05 -2.78
N PHE A 8 -14.17 14.94 -2.71
CA PHE A 8 -15.52 14.96 -2.18
C PHE A 8 -15.53 15.44 -0.72
N PRO A 9 -16.68 15.91 -0.21
CA PRO A 9 -16.81 16.29 1.20
C PRO A 9 -16.37 15.18 2.15
N GLU A 10 -15.96 15.57 3.33
CA GLU A 10 -15.68 14.63 4.42
C GLU A 10 -16.95 13.89 4.80
N CYS A 11 -16.82 12.62 5.14
CA CYS A 11 -17.89 11.81 5.69
C CYS A 11 -17.38 10.97 6.86
N GLU A 12 -18.21 10.81 7.86
CA GLU A 12 -17.91 9.97 9.01
C GLU A 12 -18.18 8.49 8.71
N ALA A 13 -17.51 7.61 9.46
CA ALA A 13 -17.83 6.20 9.43
C ALA A 13 -19.22 5.95 10.03
N VAL A 14 -20.09 5.27 9.31
CA VAL A 14 -21.43 4.87 9.79
C VAL A 14 -21.37 3.58 10.60
N SER A 15 -20.37 2.75 10.32
CA SER A 15 -20.08 1.52 11.10
C SER A 15 -18.58 1.19 11.04
N HIS A 16 -18.12 0.41 12.01
CA HIS A 16 -16.77 -0.17 12.01
C HIS A 16 -16.75 -1.48 12.79
N GLY A 17 -15.72 -2.28 12.54
CA GLY A 17 -15.56 -3.56 13.21
C GLY A 17 -14.18 -4.18 13.01
N PHE A 18 -14.07 -5.43 13.42
CA PHE A 18 -12.87 -6.24 13.23
C PHE A 18 -13.20 -7.59 12.59
N LEU A 19 -12.57 -7.87 11.47
CA LEU A 19 -12.55 -9.21 10.90
C LEU A 19 -11.46 -10.02 11.62
N LYS A 20 -11.84 -11.17 12.20
CA LYS A 20 -10.90 -12.07 12.91
C LYS A 20 -10.31 -13.10 11.94
N LYS A 21 -8.97 -13.17 11.88
CA LYS A 21 -8.20 -14.11 11.05
C LYS A 21 -7.01 -14.65 11.83
N GLY A 22 -7.19 -15.82 12.46
CA GLY A 22 -6.17 -16.38 13.34
C GLY A 22 -5.83 -15.42 14.48
N ILE A 23 -4.56 -15.01 14.56
CA ILE A 23 -4.07 -14.03 15.53
C ILE A 23 -4.44 -12.59 15.18
N HIS A 24 -4.87 -12.33 13.93
CA HIS A 24 -5.15 -10.97 13.46
C HIS A 24 -6.58 -10.54 13.72
N GLN A 25 -6.72 -9.27 14.10
CA GLN A 25 -7.97 -8.52 14.16
C GLN A 25 -7.84 -7.37 13.15
N ILE A 26 -8.45 -7.52 12.00
CA ILE A 26 -8.33 -6.62 10.86
C ILE A 26 -9.44 -5.58 10.97
N TYR A 27 -9.06 -4.33 11.23
CA TYR A 27 -10.00 -3.22 11.35
C TYR A 27 -10.60 -2.86 9.99
N TYR A 28 -11.91 -2.63 9.97
CA TYR A 28 -12.61 -2.06 8.83
C TYR A 28 -13.64 -1.03 9.27
N GLU A 29 -13.99 -0.15 8.36
CA GLU A 29 -15.06 0.83 8.52
C GLU A 29 -15.86 0.97 7.24
N GLU A 30 -17.13 1.36 7.39
CA GLU A 30 -18.04 1.69 6.30
C GLU A 30 -18.44 3.15 6.41
N CYS A 31 -18.43 3.87 5.27
CA CYS A 31 -18.81 5.28 5.19
C CYS A 31 -19.69 5.51 3.96
N GLY A 32 -20.31 6.68 3.90
CA GLY A 32 -21.18 7.10 2.80
C GLY A 32 -22.54 6.42 2.81
N ASN A 33 -23.10 6.20 1.63
CA ASN A 33 -24.46 5.67 1.47
C ASN A 33 -24.49 4.13 1.65
N PRO A 34 -25.15 3.58 2.68
CA PRO A 34 -25.21 2.13 2.90
C PRO A 34 -25.90 1.37 1.76
N ASN A 35 -26.75 2.04 0.97
CA ASN A 35 -27.42 1.47 -0.20
C ASN A 35 -26.73 1.86 -1.52
N GLY A 36 -25.59 2.55 -1.45
CA GLY A 36 -24.81 2.96 -2.59
C GLY A 36 -24.03 1.81 -3.23
N LYS A 37 -23.36 2.11 -4.34
CA LYS A 37 -22.48 1.16 -5.01
C LYS A 37 -21.31 0.78 -4.08
N PRO A 38 -21.09 -0.49 -3.78
CA PRO A 38 -19.99 -0.90 -2.93
C PRO A 38 -18.62 -0.60 -3.54
N ALA A 39 -17.72 -0.05 -2.75
CA ALA A 39 -16.35 0.22 -3.14
C ALA A 39 -15.41 -0.06 -1.98
N VAL A 40 -14.31 -0.77 -2.21
CA VAL A 40 -13.24 -0.99 -1.25
C VAL A 40 -11.99 -0.25 -1.66
N PHE A 41 -11.34 0.41 -0.69
CA PHE A 41 -10.04 1.04 -0.88
C PHE A 41 -8.92 0.19 -0.28
N LEU A 42 -7.91 -0.13 -1.11
CA LEU A 42 -6.72 -0.87 -0.74
C LEU A 42 -5.55 0.10 -0.60
N HIS A 43 -5.12 0.34 0.64
CA HIS A 43 -4.03 1.28 0.92
C HIS A 43 -2.66 0.75 0.47
N GLY A 44 -1.71 1.66 0.29
CA GLY A 44 -0.33 1.39 -0.10
C GLY A 44 0.59 1.01 1.06
N GLY A 45 1.86 1.07 0.79
CA GLY A 45 2.98 0.57 1.56
C GLY A 45 3.57 -0.66 0.85
N PRO A 46 3.37 -1.89 1.38
CA PRO A 46 2.37 -2.35 2.36
C PRO A 46 2.57 -1.77 3.78
N GLY A 47 1.49 -1.66 4.54
CA GLY A 47 1.60 -1.20 5.93
C GLY A 47 1.22 0.28 6.18
N GLY A 48 0.80 1.02 5.15
CA GLY A 48 0.43 2.43 5.28
C GLY A 48 -0.83 2.69 6.11
N GLY A 49 -1.77 1.75 6.13
CA GLY A 49 -3.06 1.91 6.81
C GLY A 49 -4.04 2.81 6.05
N GLY A 50 -5.30 2.71 6.41
CA GLY A 50 -6.36 3.56 5.89
C GLY A 50 -6.41 4.90 6.62
N SER A 51 -6.80 5.96 5.91
CA SER A 51 -7.00 7.29 6.48
C SER A 51 -8.39 7.83 6.15
N THR A 52 -8.86 8.82 6.92
CA THR A 52 -10.12 9.52 6.64
C THR A 52 -10.08 10.24 5.29
N GLN A 53 -8.90 10.65 4.85
CA GLN A 53 -8.72 11.36 3.58
C GLN A 53 -9.12 10.50 2.37
N VAL A 54 -8.89 9.18 2.40
CA VAL A 54 -9.23 8.32 1.26
C VAL A 54 -10.74 8.13 1.07
N ARG A 55 -11.55 8.37 2.11
CA ARG A 55 -13.03 8.41 1.99
C ARG A 55 -13.47 9.43 0.93
N ARG A 56 -12.75 10.53 0.83
CA ARG A 56 -13.01 11.66 -0.07
C ARG A 56 -12.68 11.41 -1.54
N PHE A 57 -12.16 10.22 -1.89
CA PHE A 57 -12.03 9.80 -3.29
C PHE A 57 -13.36 9.36 -3.88
N PHE A 58 -14.36 9.12 -3.05
CA PHE A 58 -15.67 8.62 -3.45
C PHE A 58 -16.76 9.65 -3.12
N ASN A 59 -17.77 9.73 -4.00
CA ASN A 59 -18.97 10.51 -3.68
C ASN A 59 -19.78 9.78 -2.59
N PRO A 60 -19.90 10.35 -1.37
CA PRO A 60 -20.55 9.67 -0.25
C PRO A 60 -22.04 9.42 -0.46
N ASP A 61 -22.72 10.19 -1.35
CA ASP A 61 -24.12 9.97 -1.67
C ASP A 61 -24.37 8.75 -2.57
N LYS A 62 -23.31 8.34 -3.32
CA LYS A 62 -23.41 7.30 -4.36
C LYS A 62 -22.77 5.99 -3.97
N TYR A 63 -21.77 6.02 -3.09
CA TYR A 63 -20.97 4.85 -2.75
C TYR A 63 -21.17 4.42 -1.30
N ARG A 64 -21.24 3.09 -1.09
CA ARG A 64 -20.95 2.42 0.17
C ARG A 64 -19.45 2.17 0.20
N ILE A 65 -18.73 2.94 0.98
CA ILE A 65 -17.27 3.02 0.96
C ILE A 65 -16.72 2.14 2.09
N ILE A 66 -15.92 1.15 1.74
CA ILE A 66 -15.27 0.26 2.69
C ILE A 66 -13.77 0.59 2.72
N ILE A 67 -13.26 0.87 3.90
CA ILE A 67 -11.84 1.08 4.17
C ILE A 67 -11.44 0.08 5.24
N PHE A 68 -10.32 -0.59 5.06
CA PHE A 68 -9.76 -1.46 6.07
C PHE A 68 -8.26 -1.27 6.20
N ASP A 69 -7.74 -1.53 7.37
CA ASP A 69 -6.31 -1.53 7.63
C ASP A 69 -5.80 -2.95 7.47
N GLN A 70 -4.86 -3.18 6.55
CA GLN A 70 -4.25 -4.49 6.31
C GLN A 70 -3.57 -5.02 7.58
N ARG A 71 -3.16 -6.30 7.59
CA ARG A 71 -2.54 -6.92 8.76
C ARG A 71 -1.34 -6.12 9.27
N GLY A 72 -1.25 -5.97 10.57
CA GLY A 72 -0.10 -5.37 11.24
C GLY A 72 -0.04 -3.84 11.23
N CYS A 73 -0.93 -3.13 10.53
CA CYS A 73 -0.85 -1.67 10.40
C CYS A 73 -2.11 -0.95 10.89
N GLY A 74 -2.01 0.36 11.00
CA GLY A 74 -3.12 1.22 11.35
C GLY A 74 -3.77 0.82 12.68
N ARG A 75 -5.07 0.53 12.62
CA ARG A 75 -5.92 0.08 13.74
C ARG A 75 -6.00 -1.44 13.86
N SER A 76 -5.47 -2.19 12.89
CA SER A 76 -5.38 -3.66 12.93
C SER A 76 -4.38 -4.15 13.97
N LYS A 77 -4.61 -5.36 14.48
CA LYS A 77 -3.83 -5.97 15.57
C LYS A 77 -3.44 -7.41 15.20
N PRO A 78 -2.26 -7.88 15.70
CA PRO A 78 -1.21 -7.18 16.46
C PRO A 78 -0.47 -6.17 15.58
N HIS A 79 -0.08 -5.01 16.12
CA HIS A 79 0.59 -3.97 15.37
C HIS A 79 2.05 -4.36 15.05
N GLY A 80 2.49 -4.15 13.80
CA GLY A 80 3.82 -4.55 13.31
C GLY A 80 4.02 -6.06 13.16
N CYS A 81 2.94 -6.87 13.23
CA CYS A 81 3.03 -8.32 13.15
C CYS A 81 3.29 -8.79 11.71
N LEU A 82 4.32 -9.63 11.55
CA LEU A 82 4.72 -10.22 10.27
C LEU A 82 4.27 -11.69 10.12
N GLU A 83 3.82 -12.32 11.21
CA GLU A 83 3.33 -13.70 11.18
C GLU A 83 2.04 -13.81 10.38
N ASN A 84 1.97 -14.78 9.46
CA ASN A 84 0.83 -14.96 8.57
C ASN A 84 0.42 -13.63 7.88
N ASN A 85 1.42 -12.89 7.41
CA ASN A 85 1.22 -11.59 6.77
C ASN A 85 1.89 -11.62 5.39
N THR A 86 1.21 -12.21 4.42
CA THR A 86 1.61 -12.38 3.03
C THR A 86 0.57 -11.76 2.08
N THR A 87 0.92 -11.56 0.82
CA THR A 87 -0.01 -11.09 -0.20
C THR A 87 -1.27 -11.95 -0.27
N TRP A 88 -1.12 -13.27 -0.16
CA TRP A 88 -2.23 -14.20 -0.29
C TRP A 88 -3.13 -14.22 0.95
N ASP A 89 -2.56 -13.99 2.13
CA ASP A 89 -3.34 -13.76 3.34
C ASP A 89 -4.21 -12.50 3.21
N LEU A 90 -3.64 -11.40 2.67
CA LEU A 90 -4.40 -10.16 2.45
C LEU A 90 -5.50 -10.33 1.39
N VAL A 91 -5.22 -11.09 0.33
CA VAL A 91 -6.22 -11.42 -0.69
C VAL A 91 -7.40 -12.17 -0.08
N ASP A 92 -7.14 -13.13 0.82
CA ASP A 92 -8.18 -13.90 1.51
C ASP A 92 -8.91 -13.07 2.58
N ASP A 93 -8.24 -12.08 3.17
CA ASP A 93 -8.86 -11.11 4.08
C ASP A 93 -9.86 -10.20 3.34
N ILE A 94 -9.48 -9.70 2.16
CA ILE A 94 -10.36 -8.86 1.31
C ILE A 94 -11.63 -9.64 0.94
N GLU A 95 -11.50 -10.87 0.47
CA GLU A 95 -12.64 -11.70 0.12
C GLU A 95 -13.52 -12.02 1.34
N SER A 96 -12.89 -12.32 2.48
CA SER A 96 -13.63 -12.58 3.72
C SER A 96 -14.39 -11.35 4.22
N LEU A 97 -13.82 -10.15 4.06
CA LEU A 97 -14.48 -8.89 4.39
C LEU A 97 -15.68 -8.65 3.48
N ARG A 98 -15.53 -8.88 2.17
CA ARG A 98 -16.62 -8.77 1.20
C ARG A 98 -17.81 -9.65 1.61
N LEU A 99 -17.53 -10.92 1.92
CA LEU A 99 -18.55 -11.88 2.35
C LEU A 99 -19.20 -11.49 3.69
N LEU A 100 -18.39 -11.04 4.68
CA LEU A 100 -18.88 -10.56 5.97
C LEU A 100 -19.88 -9.40 5.81
N LEU A 101 -19.63 -8.51 4.85
CA LEU A 101 -20.45 -7.33 4.57
C LEU A 101 -21.63 -7.62 3.62
N ASN A 102 -21.82 -8.89 3.21
CA ASN A 102 -22.85 -9.33 2.26
C ASN A 102 -22.82 -8.53 0.95
N ILE A 103 -21.62 -8.27 0.42
CA ILE A 103 -21.42 -7.58 -0.85
C ILE A 103 -21.23 -8.63 -1.95
N GLU A 104 -22.05 -8.57 -3.01
CA GLU A 104 -21.93 -9.47 -4.16
C GLU A 104 -20.69 -9.14 -5.01
N LYS A 105 -20.58 -7.89 -5.43
CA LYS A 105 -19.43 -7.35 -6.18
C LYS A 105 -19.14 -5.93 -5.71
N TRP A 106 -17.91 -5.53 -5.77
CA TRP A 106 -17.50 -4.16 -5.46
C TRP A 106 -16.51 -3.57 -6.45
N LEU A 107 -16.46 -2.26 -6.51
CA LEU A 107 -15.36 -1.52 -7.10
C LEU A 107 -14.14 -1.67 -6.18
N VAL A 108 -12.99 -2.02 -6.75
CA VAL A 108 -11.71 -2.08 -6.01
C VAL A 108 -10.84 -0.92 -6.45
N PHE A 109 -10.45 -0.07 -5.51
CA PHE A 109 -9.55 1.05 -5.73
C PHE A 109 -8.27 0.83 -4.94
N GLY A 110 -7.14 0.68 -5.63
CA GLY A 110 -5.82 0.52 -5.00
C GLY A 110 -4.78 1.47 -5.57
N GLY A 111 -3.89 1.96 -4.69
CA GLY A 111 -2.78 2.81 -5.08
C GLY A 111 -1.44 2.28 -4.57
N SER A 112 -0.35 2.43 -5.35
CA SER A 112 0.98 1.91 -5.00
C SER A 112 0.91 0.39 -4.75
N TRP A 113 1.39 -0.10 -3.61
CA TRP A 113 1.15 -1.48 -3.16
C TRP A 113 -0.32 -1.92 -3.30
N GLY A 114 -1.27 -1.01 -3.02
CA GLY A 114 -2.70 -1.31 -3.21
C GLY A 114 -3.05 -1.66 -4.65
N SER A 115 -2.31 -1.21 -5.66
CA SER A 115 -2.50 -1.63 -7.06
C SER A 115 -2.04 -3.06 -7.30
N THR A 116 -0.90 -3.46 -6.70
CA THR A 116 -0.41 -4.85 -6.69
C THR A 116 -1.45 -5.77 -6.05
N LEU A 117 -1.90 -5.41 -4.85
CA LEU A 117 -2.89 -6.19 -4.10
C LEU A 117 -4.24 -6.27 -4.82
N SER A 118 -4.66 -5.19 -5.50
CA SER A 118 -5.87 -5.17 -6.32
C SER A 118 -5.80 -6.17 -7.48
N LEU A 119 -4.67 -6.24 -8.18
CA LEU A 119 -4.48 -7.22 -9.26
C LEU A 119 -4.41 -8.65 -8.73
N ALA A 120 -3.70 -8.90 -7.63
CA ALA A 120 -3.64 -10.21 -7.00
C ALA A 120 -5.04 -10.69 -6.58
N TYR A 121 -5.83 -9.80 -5.96
CA TYR A 121 -7.21 -10.09 -5.57
C TYR A 121 -8.10 -10.33 -6.80
N ALA A 122 -8.03 -9.47 -7.82
CA ALA A 122 -8.84 -9.60 -9.02
C ALA A 122 -8.57 -10.90 -9.78
N GLN A 123 -7.31 -11.34 -9.83
CA GLN A 123 -6.93 -12.57 -10.52
C GLN A 123 -7.34 -13.83 -9.77
N LYS A 124 -7.50 -13.75 -8.44
CA LYS A 124 -8.00 -14.86 -7.62
C LYS A 124 -9.53 -14.90 -7.54
N TYR A 125 -10.18 -13.74 -7.48
CA TYR A 125 -11.62 -13.59 -7.31
C TYR A 125 -12.24 -12.63 -8.35
N PRO A 126 -12.11 -12.90 -9.65
CA PRO A 126 -12.56 -11.98 -10.70
C PRO A 126 -14.06 -11.70 -10.66
N GLU A 127 -14.86 -12.68 -10.22
CA GLU A 127 -16.32 -12.53 -10.13
C GLU A 127 -16.79 -11.63 -8.97
N SER A 128 -15.90 -11.32 -8.03
CA SER A 128 -16.20 -10.45 -6.89
C SER A 128 -16.01 -8.95 -7.19
N ILE A 129 -15.59 -8.63 -8.42
CA ILE A 129 -15.18 -7.27 -8.80
C ILE A 129 -16.09 -6.73 -9.89
N SER A 130 -16.58 -5.52 -9.70
CA SER A 130 -17.34 -4.79 -10.72
C SER A 130 -16.46 -3.91 -11.59
N GLU A 131 -15.50 -3.22 -11.01
CA GLU A 131 -14.49 -2.37 -11.69
C GLU A 131 -13.20 -2.28 -10.87
N LEU A 132 -12.10 -1.94 -11.55
CA LEU A 132 -10.80 -1.62 -10.96
C LEU A 132 -10.43 -0.16 -11.20
N VAL A 133 -9.97 0.51 -10.16
CA VAL A 133 -9.27 1.80 -10.25
C VAL A 133 -7.89 1.61 -9.66
N LEU A 134 -6.86 1.75 -10.48
CA LEU A 134 -5.46 1.53 -10.11
C LEU A 134 -4.69 2.84 -10.23
N ARG A 135 -3.99 3.25 -9.19
CA ARG A 135 -3.23 4.50 -9.15
C ARG A 135 -1.79 4.26 -8.72
N GLY A 136 -0.83 4.93 -9.40
CA GLY A 136 0.58 4.78 -9.05
C GLY A 136 0.97 3.31 -9.12
N ILE A 137 1.00 2.77 -10.34
CA ILE A 137 1.15 1.32 -10.55
C ILE A 137 2.49 0.82 -10.01
N PHE A 138 2.42 -0.17 -9.15
CA PHE A 138 3.54 -0.87 -8.55
C PHE A 138 3.34 -2.38 -8.67
N MET A 139 4.33 -3.12 -9.16
CA MET A 139 4.27 -4.57 -9.36
C MET A 139 5.28 -5.32 -8.51
N LEU A 140 5.99 -4.62 -7.62
CA LEU A 140 6.98 -5.17 -6.70
C LEU A 140 8.11 -5.94 -7.41
N ARG A 141 8.45 -5.53 -8.64
CA ARG A 141 9.54 -6.13 -9.41
C ARG A 141 10.89 -5.62 -8.89
N LYS A 142 11.90 -6.42 -9.08
CA LYS A 142 13.27 -6.08 -8.66
C LYS A 142 13.72 -4.72 -9.19
N LYS A 143 13.45 -4.42 -10.47
CA LYS A 143 13.79 -3.11 -11.08
C LYS A 143 13.14 -1.92 -10.39
N GLU A 144 11.92 -2.08 -9.86
CA GLU A 144 11.19 -1.03 -9.15
C GLU A 144 11.77 -0.81 -7.74
N LEU A 145 12.11 -1.91 -7.05
CA LEU A 145 12.76 -1.86 -5.75
C LEU A 145 14.19 -1.30 -5.85
N GLU A 146 14.97 -1.71 -6.86
CA GLU A 146 16.32 -1.18 -7.14
C GLU A 146 16.26 0.33 -7.45
N TRP A 147 15.31 0.76 -8.28
CA TRP A 147 15.10 2.18 -8.58
C TRP A 147 14.87 2.99 -7.32
N PHE A 148 14.02 2.51 -6.41
CA PHE A 148 13.57 3.31 -5.29
C PHE A 148 14.48 3.18 -4.05
N TYR A 149 15.03 1.99 -3.79
CA TYR A 149 15.77 1.70 -2.56
C TYR A 149 17.27 1.41 -2.77
N GLN A 150 17.81 1.51 -3.99
CA GLN A 150 19.23 1.27 -4.23
C GLN A 150 19.91 2.35 -5.06
N ASP A 151 19.52 2.55 -6.32
CA ASP A 151 20.12 3.57 -7.20
C ASP A 151 19.14 4.02 -8.29
N GLY A 152 18.56 5.19 -8.12
CA GLY A 152 17.60 5.76 -9.07
C GLY A 152 16.96 7.01 -8.48
N ALA A 153 15.92 6.88 -7.66
CA ALA A 153 15.26 7.99 -6.97
C ALA A 153 16.22 8.78 -6.06
N SER A 154 17.27 8.14 -5.56
CA SER A 154 18.39 8.74 -4.83
C SER A 154 19.04 9.92 -5.55
N ARG A 155 19.07 9.90 -6.89
CA ARG A 155 19.65 10.94 -7.72
C ARG A 155 18.79 12.20 -7.81
N VAL A 156 17.52 12.08 -7.49
CA VAL A 156 16.53 13.17 -7.51
C VAL A 156 16.36 13.81 -6.13
N PHE A 157 16.53 13.00 -5.07
CA PHE A 157 16.40 13.44 -3.67
C PHE A 157 17.68 13.13 -2.86
N PRO A 158 18.84 13.69 -3.22
CA PRO A 158 20.11 13.33 -2.59
C PRO A 158 20.16 13.64 -1.10
N GLU A 159 19.53 14.74 -0.66
CA GLU A 159 19.49 15.13 0.76
C GLU A 159 18.65 14.18 1.64
N ALA A 160 17.55 13.65 1.11
CA ALA A 160 16.75 12.65 1.79
C ALA A 160 17.44 11.28 1.76
N TRP A 161 18.15 11.00 0.66
CA TRP A 161 18.93 9.78 0.52
C TRP A 161 20.09 9.66 1.52
N GLU A 162 20.80 10.76 1.78
CA GLU A 162 21.84 10.77 2.83
C GLU A 162 21.25 10.34 4.17
N LYS A 163 20.06 10.82 4.54
CA LYS A 163 19.37 10.42 5.77
C LYS A 163 18.93 8.95 5.75
N PHE A 164 18.49 8.45 4.61
CA PHE A 164 18.17 7.04 4.43
C PHE A 164 19.40 6.15 4.63
N LEU A 165 20.59 6.60 4.26
CA LEU A 165 21.84 5.85 4.42
C LEU A 165 22.42 5.88 5.86
N GLU A 166 22.03 6.82 6.71
CA GLU A 166 22.64 7.01 8.05
C GLU A 166 22.66 5.76 8.93
N PRO A 167 21.57 4.95 9.05
CA PRO A 167 21.58 3.76 9.89
C PRO A 167 22.43 2.61 9.34
N ILE A 168 22.85 2.66 8.06
CA ILE A 168 23.48 1.54 7.35
C ILE A 168 25.00 1.71 7.29
N ASN A 169 25.70 0.70 7.75
CA ASN A 169 27.17 0.66 7.62
C ASN A 169 27.59 0.78 6.15
N VAL A 170 28.60 1.61 5.87
CA VAL A 170 29.11 1.86 4.51
C VAL A 170 29.42 0.57 3.74
N LYS A 171 29.93 -0.48 4.42
CA LYS A 171 30.28 -1.77 3.81
C LYS A 171 29.05 -2.60 3.39
N GLU A 172 27.86 -2.26 3.87
CA GLU A 172 26.60 -2.96 3.58
C GLU A 172 25.70 -2.21 2.60
N ARG A 173 26.11 -1.02 2.15
CA ARG A 173 25.31 -0.16 1.26
C ARG A 173 25.18 -0.65 -0.18
N ASN A 174 25.83 -1.74 -0.53
CA ASN A 174 25.65 -2.42 -1.81
C ASN A 174 24.35 -3.25 -1.86
N ASP A 175 23.71 -3.51 -0.73
CA ASP A 175 22.41 -4.16 -0.59
C ASP A 175 21.66 -3.51 0.57
N LEU A 176 21.03 -2.36 0.29
CA LEU A 176 20.33 -1.58 1.31
C LEU A 176 19.10 -2.31 1.86
N MET A 177 18.37 -3.00 0.99
CA MET A 177 17.19 -3.77 1.38
C MET A 177 17.57 -4.85 2.40
N GLY A 178 18.59 -5.65 2.11
CA GLY A 178 19.09 -6.68 3.01
C GLY A 178 19.74 -6.11 4.27
N ALA A 179 20.44 -4.95 4.18
CA ALA A 179 21.04 -4.30 5.33
C ALA A 179 19.96 -3.79 6.32
N TYR A 180 18.91 -3.17 5.84
CA TYR A 180 17.76 -2.79 6.65
C TYR A 180 17.06 -4.00 7.26
N HIS A 181 16.90 -5.10 6.47
CA HIS A 181 16.30 -6.33 6.97
C HIS A 181 17.04 -6.90 8.18
N LYS A 182 18.36 -6.93 8.15
CA LYS A 182 19.18 -7.37 9.30
C LYS A 182 18.91 -6.53 10.55
N ILE A 183 18.76 -5.22 10.41
CA ILE A 183 18.43 -4.35 11.54
C ILE A 183 17.02 -4.65 12.05
N PHE A 184 16.05 -4.79 11.16
CA PHE A 184 14.65 -5.05 11.53
C PHE A 184 14.43 -6.40 12.19
N MET A 185 15.23 -7.41 11.85
CA MET A 185 15.18 -8.74 12.47
C MET A 185 16.10 -8.87 13.71
N GLY A 186 16.92 -7.86 14.00
CA GLY A 186 17.79 -7.84 15.18
C GLY A 186 17.04 -7.61 16.50
N ASP A 187 17.73 -7.63 17.63
CA ASP A 187 17.15 -7.46 18.96
C ASP A 187 17.25 -6.03 19.51
N ASP A 188 18.07 -5.16 18.87
CA ASP A 188 18.30 -3.78 19.27
C ASP A 188 17.10 -2.91 18.89
N LYS A 189 16.27 -2.61 19.87
CA LYS A 189 15.03 -1.83 19.69
C LYS A 189 15.26 -0.38 19.28
N GLU A 190 16.33 0.24 19.81
CA GLU A 190 16.65 1.64 19.50
C GLU A 190 17.11 1.77 18.06
N LYS A 191 18.07 0.92 17.65
CA LYS A 191 18.55 0.88 16.29
C LYS A 191 17.45 0.50 15.28
N LYS A 192 16.56 -0.41 15.65
CA LYS A 192 15.40 -0.78 14.84
C LYS A 192 14.47 0.40 14.61
N LEU A 193 14.19 1.18 15.66
CA LEU A 193 13.34 2.37 15.55
C LEU A 193 14.00 3.47 14.73
N GLU A 194 15.29 3.72 14.94
CA GLU A 194 16.06 4.68 14.15
C GLU A 194 16.03 4.35 12.67
N ALA A 195 16.29 3.09 12.31
CA ALA A 195 16.22 2.59 10.93
C ALA A 195 14.80 2.71 10.36
N ALA A 196 13.78 2.39 11.13
CA ALA A 196 12.39 2.49 10.69
C ALA A 196 11.98 3.94 10.40
N VAL A 197 12.42 4.88 11.23
CA VAL A 197 12.19 6.31 11.00
C VAL A 197 12.93 6.80 9.76
N ALA A 198 14.19 6.37 9.53
CA ALA A 198 14.95 6.73 8.33
C ALA A 198 14.27 6.19 7.06
N TRP A 199 13.84 4.93 7.08
CA TRP A 199 13.07 4.29 5.99
C TRP A 199 11.79 5.06 5.69
N SER A 200 10.96 5.30 6.70
CA SER A 200 9.67 5.98 6.50
C SER A 200 9.80 7.43 6.08
N LYS A 201 10.85 8.14 6.54
CA LYS A 201 11.16 9.50 6.08
C LYS A 201 11.54 9.55 4.61
N TRP A 202 12.26 8.54 4.11
CA TRP A 202 12.57 8.40 2.70
C TRP A 202 11.28 8.36 1.88
N GLU A 203 10.34 7.50 2.25
CA GLU A 203 9.01 7.40 1.63
C GLU A 203 8.26 8.74 1.69
N GLY A 204 8.15 9.33 2.87
CA GLY A 204 7.43 10.59 3.05
C GLY A 204 8.04 11.77 2.29
N SER A 205 9.38 11.76 2.09
CA SER A 205 10.09 12.82 1.36
C SER A 205 9.91 12.74 -0.15
N THR A 206 9.63 11.55 -0.68
CA THR A 206 9.60 11.28 -2.13
C THR A 206 8.18 11.12 -2.70
N SER A 207 7.18 10.97 -1.83
CA SER A 207 5.78 10.67 -2.22
C SER A 207 4.99 11.88 -2.75
N THR A 208 5.57 13.09 -2.76
CA THR A 208 4.90 14.30 -3.26
C THR A 208 5.80 15.07 -4.22
N LEU A 209 5.17 15.69 -5.23
CA LEU A 209 5.90 16.54 -6.19
C LEU A 209 6.43 17.82 -5.53
N SER A 210 5.71 18.36 -4.56
CA SER A 210 6.11 19.53 -3.79
C SER A 210 6.56 19.13 -2.40
N TYR A 211 7.53 19.85 -1.83
CA TYR A 211 7.97 19.61 -0.47
C TYR A 211 6.80 19.66 0.52
N ALA A 212 6.61 18.59 1.29
CA ALA A 212 5.48 18.39 2.19
C ALA A 212 5.95 18.02 3.61
N PRO A 213 6.38 19.00 4.43
CA PRO A 213 6.95 18.74 5.76
C PRO A 213 5.98 18.03 6.71
N GLU A 214 4.69 18.28 6.59
CA GLU A 214 3.65 17.62 7.40
C GLU A 214 3.59 16.11 7.08
N MET A 215 3.72 15.72 5.82
CA MET A 215 3.78 14.33 5.41
C MET A 215 5.04 13.65 5.97
N ILE A 216 6.20 14.28 5.82
CA ILE A 216 7.47 13.78 6.36
C ILE A 216 7.37 13.60 7.87
N SER A 217 6.75 14.55 8.57
CA SER A 217 6.51 14.47 10.01
C SER A 217 5.62 13.30 10.39
N SER A 218 4.51 13.10 9.67
CA SER A 218 3.57 11.99 9.92
C SER A 218 4.21 10.62 9.67
N PHE A 219 5.04 10.49 8.63
CA PHE A 219 5.82 9.28 8.36
C PHE A 219 6.92 9.01 9.40
N SER A 220 7.32 10.05 10.14
CA SER A 220 8.34 9.93 11.20
C SER A 220 7.77 9.56 12.56
N GLU A 221 6.45 9.47 12.71
CA GLU A 221 5.82 9.09 13.97
C GLU A 221 6.27 7.67 14.35
N PRO A 222 6.86 7.47 15.54
CA PRO A 222 7.56 6.22 15.91
C PRO A 222 6.74 4.95 15.74
N LYS A 223 5.48 4.99 16.15
CA LYS A 223 4.59 3.82 16.07
C LYS A 223 4.25 3.48 14.63
N PHE A 224 3.95 4.51 13.82
CA PHE A 224 3.69 4.34 12.39
C PHE A 224 4.94 3.84 11.68
N ALA A 225 6.07 4.55 11.83
CA ALA A 225 7.32 4.26 11.15
C ALA A 225 7.79 2.82 11.40
N LEU A 226 7.70 2.35 12.66
CA LEU A 226 8.13 0.99 13.01
C LEU A 226 7.30 -0.08 12.29
N ALA A 227 5.97 0.02 12.33
CA ALA A 227 5.12 -0.96 11.67
C ALA A 227 5.24 -0.89 10.14
N PHE A 228 5.24 0.32 9.59
CA PHE A 228 5.34 0.58 8.17
C PHE A 228 6.63 -0.02 7.59
N ALA A 229 7.79 0.37 8.11
CA ALA A 229 9.08 -0.10 7.62
C ALA A 229 9.28 -1.62 7.78
N LEU A 230 8.83 -2.19 8.92
CA LEU A 230 8.89 -3.65 9.15
C LEU A 230 8.07 -4.42 8.11
N ILE A 231 6.84 -3.97 7.85
CA ILE A 231 5.94 -4.65 6.91
C ILE A 231 6.44 -4.47 5.48
N GLU A 232 6.80 -3.27 5.05
CA GLU A 232 7.34 -3.06 3.70
C GLU A 232 8.56 -3.92 3.43
N ASN A 233 9.57 -3.83 4.30
CA ASN A 233 10.79 -4.62 4.15
C ASN A 233 10.50 -6.12 4.13
N HIS A 234 9.59 -6.62 4.99
CA HIS A 234 9.16 -8.01 4.99
C HIS A 234 8.59 -8.44 3.63
N TYR A 235 7.74 -7.62 3.02
CA TYR A 235 7.20 -7.94 1.70
C TYR A 235 8.28 -7.86 0.60
N PHE A 236 9.12 -6.86 0.66
CA PHE A 236 10.11 -6.59 -0.39
C PHE A 236 11.22 -7.65 -0.43
N VAL A 237 11.77 -8.06 0.71
CA VAL A 237 12.79 -9.13 0.75
C VAL A 237 12.23 -10.51 0.39
N ASN A 238 10.91 -10.68 0.48
CA ASN A 238 10.21 -11.91 0.11
C ASN A 238 9.51 -11.81 -1.26
N ASN A 239 9.90 -10.84 -2.12
CA ASN A 239 9.33 -10.64 -3.47
C ASN A 239 7.79 -10.54 -3.45
N GLY A 240 7.20 -9.94 -2.42
CA GLY A 240 5.75 -9.85 -2.23
C GLY A 240 5.05 -11.19 -2.10
N PHE A 241 5.77 -12.26 -1.80
CA PHE A 241 5.26 -13.64 -1.78
C PHE A 241 4.64 -14.06 -3.11
N LEU A 242 5.14 -13.47 -4.20
CA LEU A 242 4.82 -13.84 -5.58
C LEU A 242 5.80 -14.91 -6.06
N GLU A 243 5.34 -15.79 -6.95
CA GLU A 243 6.17 -16.87 -7.52
C GLU A 243 7.28 -16.33 -8.43
N ASN A 244 7.01 -15.22 -9.12
CA ASN A 244 7.96 -14.51 -9.98
C ASN A 244 7.47 -13.09 -10.27
N GLU A 245 8.36 -12.25 -10.81
CA GLU A 245 8.11 -10.84 -11.12
C GLU A 245 7.01 -10.59 -12.17
N SER A 246 6.70 -11.57 -12.99
CA SER A 246 5.69 -11.47 -14.04
C SER A 246 4.35 -12.07 -13.64
N GLN A 247 4.21 -12.62 -12.45
CA GLN A 247 3.03 -13.37 -12.03
C GLN A 247 1.73 -12.57 -12.23
N LEU A 248 1.72 -11.28 -11.90
CA LEU A 248 0.52 -10.45 -11.98
C LEU A 248 0.29 -9.80 -13.36
N ILE A 249 1.32 -9.78 -14.21
CA ILE A 249 1.27 -9.11 -15.52
C ILE A 249 1.49 -10.08 -16.68
N SER A 250 1.62 -11.38 -16.43
CA SER A 250 1.66 -12.36 -17.50
C SER A 250 0.37 -12.32 -18.33
N LYS A 251 0.45 -12.76 -19.58
CA LYS A 251 -0.73 -12.83 -20.45
C LYS A 251 -1.87 -13.62 -19.80
N GLU A 252 -1.54 -14.74 -19.18
CA GLU A 252 -2.48 -15.64 -18.51
C GLU A 252 -3.15 -14.97 -17.30
N ALA A 253 -2.39 -14.17 -16.55
CA ALA A 253 -2.90 -13.43 -15.40
C ALA A 253 -3.84 -12.29 -15.83
N ILE A 254 -3.46 -11.54 -16.86
CA ILE A 254 -4.26 -10.44 -17.40
C ILE A 254 -5.52 -10.97 -18.09
N ASP A 255 -5.47 -12.11 -18.77
CA ASP A 255 -6.65 -12.71 -19.42
C ASP A 255 -7.75 -13.06 -18.40
N LYS A 256 -7.41 -13.38 -17.14
CA LYS A 256 -8.40 -13.62 -16.06
C LYS A 256 -9.24 -12.38 -15.73
N VAL A 257 -8.67 -11.19 -15.87
CA VAL A 257 -9.29 -9.92 -15.47
C VAL A 257 -9.68 -9.02 -16.65
N ARG A 258 -9.41 -9.43 -17.88
CA ARG A 258 -9.63 -8.64 -19.12
C ARG A 258 -11.07 -8.15 -19.29
N HIS A 259 -12.05 -8.88 -18.76
CA HIS A 259 -13.46 -8.53 -18.83
C HIS A 259 -13.87 -7.47 -17.81
N ILE A 260 -13.02 -7.18 -16.81
CA ILE A 260 -13.31 -6.19 -15.76
C ILE A 260 -12.96 -4.80 -16.30
N PRO A 261 -13.87 -3.81 -16.23
CA PRO A 261 -13.55 -2.43 -16.56
C PRO A 261 -12.42 -1.88 -15.65
N VAL A 262 -11.36 -1.36 -16.25
CA VAL A 262 -10.19 -0.84 -15.51
C VAL A 262 -9.94 0.63 -15.86
N LYS A 263 -9.60 1.43 -14.84
CA LYS A 263 -9.01 2.77 -15.00
C LYS A 263 -7.65 2.80 -14.31
N ILE A 264 -6.62 3.17 -15.08
CA ILE A 264 -5.27 3.40 -14.57
C ILE A 264 -5.03 4.91 -14.48
N ILE A 265 -4.56 5.37 -13.33
CA ILE A 265 -4.21 6.76 -13.05
C ILE A 265 -2.73 6.79 -12.66
N GLN A 266 -1.90 7.39 -13.51
CA GLN A 266 -0.46 7.41 -13.33
C GLN A 266 0.11 8.80 -13.58
N GLY A 267 0.91 9.29 -12.63
CA GLY A 267 1.67 10.52 -12.79
C GLY A 267 2.86 10.33 -13.74
N ARG A 268 3.08 11.26 -14.68
CA ARG A 268 4.25 11.20 -15.57
C ARG A 268 5.57 11.32 -14.79
N TYR A 269 5.57 12.06 -13.71
CA TYR A 269 6.71 12.37 -12.86
C TYR A 269 6.63 11.67 -11.51
N ASP A 270 5.93 10.55 -11.45
CA ASP A 270 5.90 9.69 -10.27
C ASP A 270 7.28 9.03 -10.13
N LEU A 271 8.01 9.39 -9.06
CA LEU A 271 9.36 8.91 -8.80
C LEU A 271 9.38 7.72 -7.85
N VAL A 272 8.28 7.47 -7.16
CA VAL A 272 8.12 6.27 -6.31
C VAL A 272 7.69 5.08 -7.18
N CYS A 273 6.67 5.29 -8.01
CA CYS A 273 6.15 4.30 -8.96
C CYS A 273 6.30 4.83 -10.39
N PRO A 274 7.44 4.62 -11.05
CA PRO A 274 7.70 5.18 -12.38
C PRO A 274 6.67 4.78 -13.43
N MET A 275 6.39 5.70 -14.36
CA MET A 275 5.41 5.56 -15.44
C MET A 275 5.59 4.30 -16.29
N GLU A 276 6.81 3.77 -16.37
CA GLU A 276 7.14 2.59 -17.19
C GLU A 276 6.25 1.40 -16.86
N THR A 277 6.06 1.10 -15.55
CA THR A 277 5.24 -0.03 -15.11
C THR A 277 3.78 0.09 -15.52
N ALA A 278 3.24 1.30 -15.49
CA ALA A 278 1.86 1.55 -15.93
C ALA A 278 1.71 1.49 -17.45
N TRP A 279 2.78 1.74 -18.19
CA TRP A 279 2.81 1.66 -19.65
C TRP A 279 2.88 0.21 -20.16
N GLU A 280 3.69 -0.64 -19.54
CA GLU A 280 3.80 -2.07 -19.85
C GLU A 280 2.47 -2.81 -19.64
#